data_65b1ede73756d0920023bc36046a9ea6
#
_entry.id   65b1ede73756d0920023bc36046a9ea6
#
_cell.length_a   1.000
_cell.length_b   1.000
_cell.length_c   1.000
_cell.angle_alpha   90.00
_cell.angle_beta   90.00
_cell.angle_gamma   90.00
#
_symmetry.space_group_name_H-M   'P 1'
#
loop_
_entity.id
_entity.type
_entity.pdbx_description
1 polymer ?
#
loop_
_entity_poly.entity_id
_entity_poly.type
_entity_poly.pdbx_seq_one_letter_code
_entity_poly.pdbx_strand_id
1 'polypeptide(L)'
;PQVCVDRILAAGGLPVLAHPAWSLNQPDAAANLRGVAFTEIFNTVSGEQASNRPYSGGFVDLSACRGKYYGLFASDDTHYYHCDECVAATMVKADSLSCEDIMAALLRGDYYATTGPEIHLTVEDGFWVVRCSPAVTVNIFSNTVWAAGRHNVGEDLTEIRVPLAPRDVYARAEATDKNGRTAYSPIVVLKP
;
A
#
# COMPACT_ATOMS: atom_id res chain seq x y z
N PRO A 1 -12.67 -19.00 -5.06
CA PRO A 1 -11.57 -18.21 -4.45
C PRO A 1 -11.34 -18.57 -2.99
N GLN A 2 -12.41 -18.75 -2.14
CA GLN A 2 -12.23 -19.05 -0.70
C GLN A 2 -11.39 -20.31 -0.45
N VAL A 3 -11.59 -21.37 -1.19
CA VAL A 3 -10.81 -22.63 -1.05
C VAL A 3 -9.30 -22.40 -1.25
N CYS A 4 -8.90 -21.47 -2.14
CA CYS A 4 -7.48 -21.13 -2.30
C CYS A 4 -6.94 -20.40 -1.06
N VAL A 5 -7.71 -19.46 -0.53
CA VAL A 5 -7.37 -18.73 0.71
C VAL A 5 -7.21 -19.72 1.87
N ASP A 6 -8.17 -20.62 2.05
CA ASP A 6 -8.16 -21.61 3.13
C ASP A 6 -6.92 -22.54 3.06
N ARG A 7 -6.51 -22.91 1.83
CA ARG A 7 -5.30 -23.73 1.62
C ARG A 7 -4.02 -22.99 1.95
N ILE A 8 -3.92 -21.70 1.56
CA ILE A 8 -2.77 -20.83 1.88
C ILE A 8 -2.63 -20.70 3.40
N LEU A 9 -3.75 -20.39 4.09
CA LEU A 9 -3.77 -20.27 5.55
C LEU A 9 -3.41 -21.58 6.25
N ALA A 10 -3.94 -22.71 5.77
CA ALA A 10 -3.62 -24.03 6.33
C ALA A 10 -2.14 -24.42 6.15
N ALA A 11 -1.47 -23.86 5.15
CA ALA A 11 -0.03 -24.02 4.92
C ALA A 11 0.83 -23.00 5.72
N GLY A 12 0.22 -22.12 6.55
CA GLY A 12 0.92 -21.07 7.30
C GLY A 12 1.25 -19.82 6.47
N GLY A 13 0.72 -19.69 5.25
CA GLY A 13 0.96 -18.55 4.37
C GLY A 13 0.04 -17.36 4.65
N LEU A 14 0.38 -16.20 4.08
CA LEU A 14 -0.43 -14.98 4.08
C LEU A 14 -1.09 -14.81 2.71
N PRO A 15 -2.43 -14.93 2.59
CA PRO A 15 -3.12 -14.69 1.34
C PRO A 15 -3.08 -13.22 0.93
N VAL A 16 -2.62 -12.95 -0.28
CA VAL A 16 -2.60 -11.61 -0.90
C VAL A 16 -3.57 -11.59 -2.06
N LEU A 17 -4.44 -10.58 -2.15
CA LEU A 17 -5.29 -10.34 -3.30
C LEU A 17 -4.46 -9.62 -4.38
N ALA A 18 -4.15 -10.34 -5.46
CA ALA A 18 -3.33 -9.82 -6.54
C ALA A 18 -4.09 -8.82 -7.42
N HIS A 19 -3.40 -7.79 -7.89
CA HIS A 19 -3.77 -6.81 -8.92
C HIS A 19 -5.28 -6.49 -9.03
N PRO A 20 -5.96 -6.03 -7.94
CA PRO A 20 -7.42 -5.90 -7.95
C PRO A 20 -7.96 -4.89 -8.96
N ALA A 21 -7.19 -3.86 -9.32
CA ALA A 21 -7.58 -2.92 -10.38
C ALA A 21 -7.55 -3.57 -11.77
N TRP A 22 -6.53 -4.37 -12.06
CA TRP A 22 -6.43 -5.11 -13.31
C TRP A 22 -7.55 -6.15 -13.43
N SER A 23 -7.81 -6.89 -12.38
CA SER A 23 -8.87 -7.91 -12.30
C SER A 23 -10.27 -7.35 -12.22
N LEU A 24 -10.44 -6.01 -12.10
CA LEU A 24 -11.72 -5.34 -11.89
C LEU A 24 -12.48 -5.87 -10.65
N ASN A 25 -11.74 -6.24 -9.61
CA ASN A 25 -12.36 -6.73 -8.38
C ASN A 25 -13.20 -5.64 -7.72
N GLN A 26 -14.40 -6.03 -7.30
CA GLN A 26 -15.27 -5.15 -6.53
C GLN A 26 -14.91 -5.26 -5.04
N PRO A 27 -14.77 -4.14 -4.30
CA PRO A 27 -14.44 -4.17 -2.88
C PRO A 27 -15.38 -5.04 -2.04
N ASP A 28 -16.68 -5.01 -2.32
CA ASP A 28 -17.68 -5.80 -1.60
C ASP A 28 -17.53 -7.32 -1.86
N ALA A 29 -17.21 -7.70 -3.09
CA ALA A 29 -16.95 -9.10 -3.43
C ALA A 29 -15.65 -9.60 -2.77
N ALA A 30 -14.62 -8.79 -2.75
CA ALA A 30 -13.34 -9.11 -2.10
C ALA A 30 -13.46 -9.18 -0.57
N ALA A 31 -14.29 -8.32 0.04
CA ALA A 31 -14.55 -8.33 1.48
C ALA A 31 -15.18 -9.64 1.98
N ASN A 32 -15.87 -10.38 1.11
CA ASN A 32 -16.44 -11.70 1.43
C ASN A 32 -15.37 -12.80 1.53
N LEU A 33 -14.15 -12.56 1.07
CA LEU A 33 -13.03 -13.51 1.23
C LEU A 33 -12.48 -13.42 2.64
N ARG A 34 -12.75 -14.46 3.45
CA ARG A 34 -12.27 -14.53 4.83
C ARG A 34 -10.79 -14.91 4.85
N GLY A 35 -10.00 -14.22 5.68
CA GLY A 35 -8.58 -14.51 5.87
C GLY A 35 -7.63 -13.80 4.91
N VAL A 36 -8.14 -13.06 3.91
CA VAL A 36 -7.31 -12.17 3.08
C VAL A 36 -7.04 -10.90 3.84
N ALA A 37 -5.76 -10.68 4.20
CA ALA A 37 -5.32 -9.52 4.97
C ALA A 37 -4.51 -8.52 4.13
N PHE A 38 -4.06 -8.90 2.94
CA PHE A 38 -3.18 -8.10 2.09
C PHE A 38 -3.74 -7.99 0.67
N THR A 39 -3.36 -6.91 -0.03
CA THR A 39 -3.64 -6.72 -1.46
C THR A 39 -2.49 -5.98 -2.14
N GLU A 40 -2.34 -6.14 -3.43
CA GLU A 40 -1.43 -5.31 -4.21
C GLU A 40 -2.02 -3.90 -4.38
N ILE A 41 -1.21 -2.89 -4.04
CA ILE A 41 -1.45 -1.48 -4.39
C ILE A 41 -0.87 -1.16 -5.76
N PHE A 42 0.21 -1.86 -6.15
CA PHE A 42 0.88 -1.71 -7.43
C PHE A 42 1.37 -3.07 -7.95
N ASN A 43 1.19 -3.30 -9.27
CA ASN A 43 1.63 -4.49 -9.96
C ASN A 43 2.19 -4.08 -11.33
N THR A 44 3.49 -4.37 -11.58
CA THR A 44 4.22 -3.88 -12.75
C THR A 44 3.63 -4.40 -14.06
N VAL A 45 3.43 -5.71 -14.18
CA VAL A 45 2.92 -6.34 -15.41
C VAL A 45 1.50 -5.89 -15.76
N SER A 46 0.69 -5.57 -14.75
CA SER A 46 -0.63 -4.95 -14.98
C SER A 46 -0.57 -3.57 -15.63
N GLY A 47 0.61 -2.93 -15.67
CA GLY A 47 0.89 -1.65 -16.32
C GLY A 47 1.31 -1.73 -17.78
N GLU A 48 1.50 -2.92 -18.35
CA GLU A 48 1.91 -3.09 -19.74
C GLU A 48 0.89 -2.54 -20.75
N GLN A 49 1.36 -2.32 -21.99
CA GLN A 49 0.58 -1.67 -23.04
C GLN A 49 -0.79 -2.33 -23.30
N ALA A 50 -0.90 -3.62 -23.09
CA ALA A 50 -2.15 -4.36 -23.28
C ALA A 50 -3.21 -4.09 -22.18
N SER A 51 -2.85 -3.49 -21.05
CA SER A 51 -3.71 -3.33 -19.89
C SER A 51 -3.71 -1.93 -19.30
N ASN A 52 -2.53 -1.42 -18.88
CA ASN A 52 -2.34 -0.10 -18.25
C ASN A 52 -3.20 0.12 -16.98
N ARG A 53 -3.24 -0.89 -16.07
CA ARG A 53 -3.94 -0.84 -14.79
C ARG A 53 -3.06 -1.29 -13.62
N PRO A 54 -1.85 -0.72 -13.44
CA PRO A 54 -0.92 -1.17 -12.41
C PRO A 54 -1.33 -0.75 -11.00
N TYR A 55 -2.07 0.35 -10.87
CA TYR A 55 -2.35 1.02 -9.60
C TYR A 55 -3.77 0.71 -9.09
N SER A 56 -3.84 0.21 -7.86
CA SER A 56 -5.07 -0.26 -7.22
C SER A 56 -5.57 0.65 -6.08
N GLY A 57 -5.10 1.90 -5.98
CA GLY A 57 -5.46 2.82 -4.89
C GLY A 57 -6.96 3.03 -4.72
N GLY A 58 -7.71 3.16 -5.81
CA GLY A 58 -9.17 3.30 -5.75
C GLY A 58 -9.87 2.09 -5.09
N PHE A 59 -9.41 0.87 -5.39
CA PHE A 59 -9.91 -0.34 -4.74
C PHE A 59 -9.58 -0.34 -3.24
N VAL A 60 -8.34 0.04 -2.88
CA VAL A 60 -7.87 0.13 -1.49
C VAL A 60 -8.70 1.13 -0.70
N ASP A 61 -8.88 2.34 -1.23
CA ASP A 61 -9.61 3.42 -0.55
C ASP A 61 -11.09 3.07 -0.36
N LEU A 62 -11.75 2.50 -1.37
CA LEU A 62 -13.13 2.03 -1.25
C LEU A 62 -13.27 0.86 -0.26
N SER A 63 -12.29 -0.02 -0.17
CA SER A 63 -12.27 -1.10 0.84
C SER A 63 -12.10 -0.55 2.25
N ALA A 64 -11.17 0.41 2.42
CA ALA A 64 -10.91 1.05 3.71
C ALA A 64 -12.13 1.84 4.23
N CYS A 65 -12.87 2.53 3.34
CA CYS A 65 -14.14 3.18 3.69
C CYS A 65 -15.21 2.21 4.21
N ARG A 66 -15.09 0.91 3.93
CA ARG A 66 -15.94 -0.18 4.44
C ARG A 66 -15.38 -0.87 5.67
N GLY A 67 -14.29 -0.32 6.25
CA GLY A 67 -13.61 -0.89 7.41
C GLY A 67 -12.69 -2.07 7.08
N LYS A 68 -12.40 -2.34 5.80
CA LYS A 68 -11.46 -3.38 5.40
C LYS A 68 -10.10 -2.75 5.09
N TYR A 69 -9.20 -2.82 6.05
CA TYR A 69 -7.85 -2.28 5.98
C TYR A 69 -6.87 -3.39 5.54
N TYR A 70 -6.57 -3.44 4.25
CA TYR A 70 -5.59 -4.38 3.71
C TYR A 70 -4.16 -3.90 3.98
N GLY A 71 -3.24 -4.82 4.26
CA GLY A 71 -1.82 -4.58 4.07
C GLY A 71 -1.51 -4.37 2.58
N LEU A 72 -0.64 -3.43 2.25
CA LEU A 72 -0.40 -3.00 0.87
C LEU A 72 0.93 -3.53 0.36
N PHE A 73 0.90 -4.32 -0.71
CA PHE A 73 2.08 -4.86 -1.38
C PHE A 73 2.28 -4.20 -2.74
N ALA A 74 3.53 -4.14 -3.18
CA ALA A 74 3.87 -3.93 -4.58
C ALA A 74 4.71 -5.11 -5.07
N SER A 75 4.46 -5.55 -6.30
CA SER A 75 5.17 -6.65 -6.93
C SER A 75 5.25 -6.45 -8.44
N ASP A 76 6.18 -7.16 -9.06
CA ASP A 76 6.35 -7.13 -10.51
C ASP A 76 5.40 -8.06 -11.25
N ASP A 77 5.05 -9.22 -10.66
CA ASP A 77 4.27 -10.27 -11.32
C ASP A 77 4.97 -10.76 -12.61
N THR A 78 6.32 -10.79 -12.57
CA THR A 78 7.18 -11.07 -13.72
C THR A 78 6.87 -12.40 -14.38
N HIS A 79 6.67 -12.40 -15.70
CA HIS A 79 6.38 -13.59 -16.49
C HIS A 79 7.52 -13.98 -17.43
N TYR A 80 8.22 -13.01 -18.03
CA TYR A 80 9.12 -13.27 -19.15
C TYR A 80 10.50 -12.61 -19.05
N TYR A 81 10.77 -11.84 -18.00
CA TYR A 81 12.03 -11.09 -17.83
C TYR A 81 12.35 -10.17 -19.02
N HIS A 82 11.38 -9.35 -19.43
CA HIS A 82 11.47 -8.36 -20.48
C HIS A 82 11.32 -6.94 -19.97
N CYS A 83 12.13 -6.56 -18.96
CA CYS A 83 12.06 -5.27 -18.25
C CYS A 83 10.80 -5.09 -17.39
N ASP A 84 10.13 -6.18 -17.03
CA ASP A 84 9.05 -6.25 -16.07
C ASP A 84 9.54 -6.70 -14.67
N GLU A 85 10.86 -6.97 -14.54
CA GLU A 85 11.50 -7.36 -13.28
C GLU A 85 12.20 -6.21 -12.57
N CYS A 86 12.27 -6.26 -11.25
CA CYS A 86 12.96 -5.30 -10.37
C CYS A 86 12.43 -3.85 -10.48
N VAL A 87 11.16 -3.67 -10.83
CA VAL A 87 10.49 -2.37 -10.93
C VAL A 87 9.76 -2.05 -9.62
N ALA A 88 9.03 -3.01 -9.07
CA ALA A 88 8.27 -2.85 -7.85
C ALA A 88 8.71 -3.84 -6.77
N ALA A 89 8.63 -3.43 -5.51
CA ALA A 89 9.00 -4.24 -4.36
C ALA A 89 8.18 -3.89 -3.12
N THR A 90 8.08 -4.87 -2.22
CA THR A 90 7.64 -4.64 -0.84
C THR A 90 8.87 -4.72 0.06
N MET A 91 9.24 -3.59 0.66
CA MET A 91 10.40 -3.44 1.54
C MET A 91 10.01 -3.75 2.97
N VAL A 92 10.63 -4.75 3.59
CA VAL A 92 10.25 -5.26 4.91
C VAL A 92 11.38 -4.99 5.91
N LYS A 93 11.03 -4.40 7.05
CA LYS A 93 11.94 -4.20 8.18
C LYS A 93 11.80 -5.39 9.16
N ALA A 94 12.54 -6.46 8.89
CA ALA A 94 12.58 -7.65 9.74
C ALA A 94 13.87 -7.70 10.57
N ASP A 95 13.82 -8.41 11.70
CA ASP A 95 14.98 -8.58 12.59
C ASP A 95 16.03 -9.52 11.98
N SER A 96 15.60 -10.47 11.14
CA SER A 96 16.46 -11.35 10.34
C SER A 96 15.80 -11.74 9.01
N LEU A 97 16.53 -12.49 8.16
CA LEU A 97 16.00 -13.05 6.92
C LEU A 97 15.28 -14.39 7.13
N SER A 98 14.91 -14.73 8.37
CA SER A 98 14.07 -15.91 8.62
C SER A 98 12.63 -15.68 8.14
N CYS A 99 11.96 -16.78 7.77
CA CYS A 99 10.55 -16.71 7.38
C CYS A 99 9.69 -16.14 8.52
N GLU A 100 9.97 -16.53 9.74
CA GLU A 100 9.25 -16.12 10.96
C GLU A 100 9.35 -14.61 11.18
N ASP A 101 10.57 -14.05 11.10
CA ASP A 101 10.79 -12.61 11.33
C ASP A 101 10.19 -11.76 10.22
N ILE A 102 10.30 -12.21 8.96
CA ILE A 102 9.67 -11.52 7.81
C ILE A 102 8.15 -11.53 7.96
N MET A 103 7.54 -12.68 8.26
CA MET A 103 6.10 -12.81 8.45
C MET A 103 5.61 -11.96 9.63
N ALA A 104 6.37 -11.96 10.74
CA ALA A 104 6.06 -11.14 11.90
C ALA A 104 6.12 -9.63 11.57
N ALA A 105 7.13 -9.18 10.82
CA ALA A 105 7.25 -7.80 10.38
C ALA A 105 6.08 -7.37 9.48
N LEU A 106 5.68 -8.22 8.53
CA LEU A 106 4.51 -7.98 7.67
C LEU A 106 3.22 -7.82 8.49
N LEU A 107 3.00 -8.69 9.48
CA LEU A 107 1.82 -8.64 10.34
C LEU A 107 1.82 -7.44 11.29
N ARG A 108 2.99 -6.92 11.67
CA ARG A 108 3.12 -5.68 12.47
C ARG A 108 2.93 -4.41 11.65
N GLY A 109 3.04 -4.48 10.32
CA GLY A 109 3.04 -3.30 9.45
C GLY A 109 4.42 -2.65 9.26
N ASP A 110 5.50 -3.36 9.60
CA ASP A 110 6.88 -2.90 9.47
C ASP A 110 7.41 -3.07 8.04
N TYR A 111 6.73 -2.47 7.09
CA TYR A 111 7.06 -2.54 5.66
C TYR A 111 6.46 -1.34 4.91
N TYR A 112 6.85 -1.17 3.66
CA TYR A 112 6.20 -0.29 2.69
C TYR A 112 6.30 -0.89 1.28
N ALA A 113 5.37 -0.52 0.40
CA ALA A 113 5.39 -0.89 -1.01
C ALA A 113 6.04 0.23 -1.83
N THR A 114 6.79 -0.09 -2.90
CA THR A 114 7.50 0.94 -3.64
C THR A 114 7.85 0.53 -5.07
N THR A 115 7.98 1.54 -5.94
CA THR A 115 8.67 1.45 -7.23
C THR A 115 10.00 2.23 -7.22
N GLY A 116 10.50 2.60 -6.02
CA GLY A 116 11.80 3.26 -5.89
C GLY A 116 12.02 4.01 -4.57
N PRO A 117 11.21 5.04 -4.21
CA PRO A 117 11.41 5.80 -2.99
C PRO A 117 11.08 5.01 -1.72
N GLU A 118 11.49 5.54 -0.57
CA GLU A 118 11.12 5.08 0.76
C GLU A 118 9.98 5.95 1.31
N ILE A 119 9.10 5.37 2.16
CA ILE A 119 8.02 6.11 2.82
C ILE A 119 7.67 5.51 4.18
N HIS A 120 7.40 6.40 5.16
CA HIS A 120 6.87 6.06 6.47
C HIS A 120 5.75 7.03 6.83
N LEU A 121 4.62 6.51 7.29
CA LEU A 121 3.49 7.28 7.82
C LEU A 121 3.33 6.97 9.30
N THR A 122 3.32 8.02 10.12
CA THR A 122 3.08 7.93 11.58
C THR A 122 2.04 8.96 12.02
N VAL A 123 1.60 8.83 13.27
CA VAL A 123 0.79 9.84 13.97
C VAL A 123 1.63 10.39 15.11
N GLU A 124 1.88 11.69 15.11
CA GLU A 124 2.69 12.38 16.11
C GLU A 124 2.00 13.70 16.51
N ASP A 125 1.73 13.88 17.79
CA ASP A 125 1.20 15.13 18.36
C ASP A 125 -0.04 15.71 17.65
N GLY A 126 -0.94 14.84 17.17
CA GLY A 126 -2.16 15.26 16.48
C GLY A 126 -1.94 15.54 14.97
N PHE A 127 -0.83 15.08 14.40
CA PHE A 127 -0.52 15.20 12.99
C PHE A 127 -0.33 13.84 12.33
N TRP A 128 -0.74 13.72 11.08
CA TRP A 128 -0.16 12.77 10.15
C TRP A 128 1.22 13.26 9.77
N VAL A 129 2.23 12.44 10.00
CA VAL A 129 3.63 12.73 9.65
C VAL A 129 4.08 11.72 8.62
N VAL A 130 4.46 12.21 7.44
CA VAL A 130 5.06 11.38 6.40
C VAL A 130 6.54 11.74 6.31
N ARG A 131 7.40 10.72 6.41
CA ARG A 131 8.83 10.81 6.10
C ARG A 131 9.13 9.93 4.89
N CYS A 132 9.89 10.44 3.94
CA CYS A 132 10.16 9.73 2.69
C CYS A 132 11.52 10.11 2.10
N SER A 133 11.95 9.34 1.10
CA SER A 133 13.03 9.77 0.19
C SER A 133 12.63 11.09 -0.50
N PRO A 134 13.60 11.88 -1.04
CA PRO A 134 13.29 13.10 -1.75
C PRO A 134 12.19 12.91 -2.80
N ALA A 135 11.09 13.63 -2.63
CA ALA A 135 9.87 13.52 -3.44
C ALA A 135 9.44 14.87 -4.01
N VAL A 136 8.75 14.85 -5.15
CA VAL A 136 8.12 16.03 -5.76
C VAL A 136 6.65 16.15 -5.36
N THR A 137 6.00 15.03 -4.98
CA THR A 137 4.67 15.05 -4.41
C THR A 137 4.58 14.09 -3.22
N VAL A 138 3.86 14.53 -2.18
CA VAL A 138 3.48 13.66 -1.06
C VAL A 138 1.98 13.83 -0.79
N ASN A 139 1.26 12.72 -0.88
CA ASN A 139 -0.20 12.69 -0.77
C ASN A 139 -0.62 11.88 0.46
N ILE A 140 -1.67 12.31 1.15
CA ILE A 140 -2.32 11.57 2.22
C ILE A 140 -3.77 11.27 1.82
N PHE A 141 -4.12 10.00 1.81
CA PHE A 141 -5.45 9.48 1.52
C PHE A 141 -6.09 8.99 2.82
N SER A 142 -7.28 9.46 3.13
CA SER A 142 -8.05 9.06 4.32
C SER A 142 -9.54 8.99 4.01
N ASN A 143 -10.35 8.57 4.97
CA ASN A 143 -11.80 8.65 4.86
C ASN A 143 -12.33 10.11 4.80
N THR A 144 -11.53 11.10 5.17
CA THR A 144 -11.85 12.52 4.99
C THR A 144 -11.36 12.99 3.62
N VAL A 145 -12.22 12.95 2.61
CA VAL A 145 -11.88 13.19 1.20
C VAL A 145 -11.38 14.63 0.96
N TRP A 146 -11.89 15.61 1.73
CA TRP A 146 -11.53 17.01 1.59
C TRP A 146 -11.00 17.56 2.90
N ALA A 147 -9.69 17.73 2.99
CA ALA A 147 -9.00 18.36 4.12
C ALA A 147 -7.72 19.05 3.66
N ALA A 148 -7.29 20.08 4.37
CA ALA A 148 -6.07 20.82 4.05
C ALA A 148 -4.83 19.93 4.16
N GLY A 149 -3.82 20.17 3.32
CA GLY A 149 -2.53 19.49 3.35
C GLY A 149 -2.53 18.05 2.81
N ARG A 150 -3.62 17.59 2.17
CA ARG A 150 -3.69 16.22 1.63
C ARG A 150 -2.84 16.03 0.37
N HIS A 151 -2.55 17.09 -0.35
CA HIS A 151 -1.69 17.09 -1.53
C HIS A 151 -0.59 18.14 -1.36
N ASN A 152 0.65 17.69 -1.32
CA ASN A 152 1.81 18.53 -1.12
C ASN A 152 2.74 18.39 -2.33
N VAL A 153 3.12 19.51 -2.93
CA VAL A 153 4.01 19.59 -4.08
C VAL A 153 5.21 20.45 -3.71
N GLY A 154 6.39 20.02 -4.08
CA GLY A 154 7.64 20.77 -3.81
C GLY A 154 8.83 20.09 -4.46
N GLU A 155 10.01 20.64 -4.20
CA GLU A 155 11.29 20.04 -4.57
C GLU A 155 11.88 19.36 -3.34
N ASP A 156 12.33 18.10 -3.50
CA ASP A 156 13.02 17.34 -2.46
C ASP A 156 12.27 17.26 -1.10
N LEU A 157 10.94 17.09 -1.14
CA LEU A 157 10.14 16.87 0.06
C LEU A 157 10.61 15.57 0.76
N THR A 158 11.03 15.68 2.02
CA THR A 158 11.46 14.53 2.83
C THR A 158 10.61 14.34 4.08
N GLU A 159 9.90 15.37 4.53
CA GLU A 159 8.92 15.30 5.61
C GLU A 159 7.75 16.25 5.33
N ILE A 160 6.54 15.77 5.60
CA ILE A 160 5.36 16.64 5.72
C ILE A 160 4.63 16.33 7.02
N ARG A 161 3.99 17.38 7.59
CA ARG A 161 3.16 17.28 8.78
C ARG A 161 1.79 17.90 8.49
N VAL A 162 0.74 17.10 8.57
CA VAL A 162 -0.63 17.53 8.25
C VAL A 162 -1.52 17.29 9.48
N PRO A 163 -2.24 18.30 9.98
CA PRO A 163 -3.14 18.10 11.12
C PRO A 163 -4.15 16.99 10.84
N LEU A 164 -4.44 16.18 11.86
CA LEU A 164 -5.55 15.24 11.81
C LEU A 164 -6.85 16.00 11.58
N ALA A 165 -7.63 15.60 10.58
CA ALA A 165 -8.98 16.12 10.46
C ALA A 165 -9.90 15.48 11.53
N PRO A 166 -10.92 16.20 12.03
CA PRO A 166 -11.76 15.71 13.13
C PRO A 166 -12.50 14.38 12.85
N ARG A 167 -12.61 14.00 11.59
CA ARG A 167 -13.27 12.77 11.14
C ARG A 167 -12.32 11.72 10.60
N ASP A 168 -11.02 11.94 10.68
CA ASP A 168 -10.05 10.94 10.26
C ASP A 168 -10.17 9.67 11.12
N VAL A 169 -10.27 8.54 10.47
CA VAL A 169 -10.27 7.21 11.09
C VAL A 169 -9.03 6.43 10.70
N TYR A 170 -8.56 6.64 9.48
CA TYR A 170 -7.35 6.03 8.93
C TYR A 170 -6.69 6.96 7.91
N ALA A 171 -5.44 6.71 7.62
CA ALA A 171 -4.80 7.24 6.42
C ALA A 171 -3.77 6.26 5.86
N ARG A 172 -3.43 6.45 4.60
CA ARG A 172 -2.25 5.97 3.91
C ARG A 172 -1.60 7.13 3.17
N ALA A 173 -0.32 7.01 2.85
CA ALA A 173 0.42 8.03 2.15
C ALA A 173 1.11 7.50 0.90
N GLU A 174 1.33 8.38 -0.07
CA GLU A 174 2.09 8.14 -1.27
C GLU A 174 3.12 9.24 -1.47
N ALA A 175 4.36 8.87 -1.79
CA ALA A 175 5.43 9.80 -2.12
C ALA A 175 5.97 9.47 -3.50
N THR A 176 5.93 10.46 -4.42
CA THR A 176 6.41 10.30 -5.80
C THR A 176 7.68 11.11 -6.02
N ASP A 177 8.75 10.47 -6.50
CA ASP A 177 10.01 11.11 -6.83
C ASP A 177 9.97 11.84 -8.18
N LYS A 178 11.04 12.56 -8.50
CA LYS A 178 11.19 13.30 -9.77
C LYS A 178 11.21 12.42 -11.03
N ASN A 179 11.37 11.11 -10.89
CA ASN A 179 11.34 10.15 -11.99
C ASN A 179 9.95 9.50 -12.16
N GLY A 180 8.95 9.92 -11.36
CA GLY A 180 7.61 9.37 -11.37
C GLY A 180 7.45 8.04 -10.63
N ARG A 181 8.47 7.59 -9.87
CA ARG A 181 8.41 6.38 -9.06
C ARG A 181 7.73 6.71 -7.72
N THR A 182 6.88 5.81 -7.25
CA THR A 182 6.03 6.06 -6.08
C THR A 182 6.23 5.02 -5.00
N ALA A 183 6.27 5.48 -3.75
CA ALA A 183 6.19 4.65 -2.56
C ALA A 183 4.82 4.78 -1.90
N TYR A 184 4.35 3.71 -1.29
CA TYR A 184 3.03 3.55 -0.67
C TYR A 184 3.20 3.08 0.77
N SER A 185 2.72 3.85 1.74
CA SER A 185 2.75 3.43 3.14
C SER A 185 1.69 2.35 3.42
N PRO A 186 1.85 1.55 4.48
CA PRO A 186 0.72 0.82 5.05
C PRO A 186 -0.42 1.78 5.46
N ILE A 187 -1.63 1.22 5.61
CA ILE A 187 -2.76 1.96 6.18
C ILE A 187 -2.54 2.05 7.70
N VAL A 188 -2.51 3.27 8.22
CA VAL A 188 -2.48 3.56 9.66
C VAL A 188 -3.90 3.89 10.13
N VAL A 189 -4.43 3.09 11.05
CA VAL A 189 -5.77 3.28 11.63
C VAL A 189 -5.62 3.99 12.98
N LEU A 190 -6.36 5.08 13.15
CA LEU A 190 -6.42 5.78 14.44
C LEU A 190 -7.16 4.89 15.44
N LYS A 191 -6.55 4.69 16.60
CA LYS A 191 -7.25 4.03 17.72
C LYS A 191 -8.31 4.98 18.26
N PRO A 192 -9.54 4.49 18.52
CA PRO A 192 -10.60 5.30 19.13
C PRO A 192 -10.24 5.77 20.53
#